data_4f87c2be986f6d3ee62ac835d2f2a048
#
_entry.id   4f87c2be986f6d3ee62ac835d2f2a048
#
_cell.length_a   1.000
_cell.length_b   1.000
_cell.length_c   1.000
_cell.angle_alpha   90.00
_cell.angle_beta   90.00
_cell.angle_gamma   90.00
#
_symmetry.space_group_name_H-M   'P 1'
#
loop_
_entity.id
_entity.type
_entity.pdbx_description
1 polymer ?
#
loop_
_entity_poly.entity_id
_entity_poly.type
_entity_poly.pdbx_seq_one_letter_code
_entity_poly.pdbx_strand_id
1 'polypeptide(L)'
;DMNAREPVVMRNGDLCEAVRSSMSIPLVFKPMKVDSMLLYDGGIYDNFPWRPLDVGFRPDLIVGSICTAGNTPPGEDINILDQAFMLAMHDTDYDLPKGRSVTVRRAVDVNMLDFDSAVAVMDAGYEDAMAVMPQILERVSERWSPRRYAERREEFRAKCPPLVFNDYKLEGLSSAPEAYIRDFVKVDRRTPGRQRPMGFSELRDNLYAVLADGDFTMDFPHVTYDTVTERYSFRAKFHTKPNFKITIGGNVSSTAFNQAYIGVNYQTIGRVGQQLGADLYLGPIYTWGTIGGRTDFYMWKPVFLDYSYNFAVRNFRHGSFGNITKIDNTRQVKNSESFFSVAAGMPLAHRGVFLIRANGGHVNYRYDSDELFADDTDHSRYSFFGIKAELARNTLDKFLYPRRGSDLKLSGIFVTGRDKYEPFDAEKFLSRTSRQWVKYFDMPGCSWFSLGLNVDGVITNHPEFTTEGATVMSMPAYEPVPHAQMIYMPDFRGKRFAAGGVMPTFDLMPNFFLRTGFYAMFREKRSFVPGVSGPVEDKRWHYIAEASLVYHT
;
A
#
# COMPACT_ATOMS: atom_id res chain seq x y z
N ASP A 1 -2.58 34.31 -2.15
CA ASP A 1 -1.12 34.27 -2.40
C ASP A 1 -0.36 34.26 -1.07
N MET A 2 0.46 33.24 -0.87
CA MET A 2 1.28 33.07 0.34
C MET A 2 2.36 34.16 0.47
N ASN A 3 2.93 34.61 -0.65
CA ASN A 3 4.01 35.62 -0.64
C ASN A 3 3.48 37.02 -0.33
N ALA A 4 2.37 37.38 -0.97
CA ALA A 4 1.74 38.69 -0.78
C ALA A 4 0.87 38.74 0.51
N ARG A 5 0.44 37.56 1.01
CA ARG A 5 -0.52 37.42 2.12
C ARG A 5 -1.85 38.11 1.82
N GLU A 6 -2.34 37.93 0.62
CA GLU A 6 -3.57 38.55 0.14
C GLU A 6 -4.45 37.52 -0.60
N PRO A 7 -5.79 37.65 -0.55
CA PRO A 7 -6.69 36.85 -1.35
C PRO A 7 -6.55 37.24 -2.83
N VAL A 8 -6.62 36.24 -3.72
CA VAL A 8 -6.54 36.43 -5.18
C VAL A 8 -7.84 35.94 -5.81
N VAL A 9 -8.55 36.84 -6.47
CA VAL A 9 -9.74 36.49 -7.27
C VAL A 9 -9.33 36.22 -8.71
N MET A 10 -9.26 34.96 -9.08
CA MET A 10 -8.89 34.52 -10.43
C MET A 10 -10.07 34.72 -11.39
N ARG A 11 -9.93 35.61 -12.36
CA ARG A 11 -10.98 35.93 -13.37
C ARG A 11 -10.63 35.47 -14.77
N ASN A 12 -9.36 35.18 -15.01
CA ASN A 12 -8.79 34.74 -16.27
C ASN A 12 -7.75 33.65 -16.01
N GLY A 13 -7.35 32.92 -17.03
CA GLY A 13 -6.35 31.88 -16.95
C GLY A 13 -6.97 30.46 -17.03
N ASP A 14 -6.20 29.47 -16.65
CA ASP A 14 -6.62 28.08 -16.68
C ASP A 14 -7.58 27.76 -15.51
N LEU A 15 -8.75 27.25 -15.84
CA LEU A 15 -9.77 26.88 -14.83
C LEU A 15 -9.28 25.75 -13.91
N CYS A 16 -8.50 24.80 -14.46
CA CYS A 16 -7.98 23.69 -13.68
C CYS A 16 -6.95 24.17 -12.64
N GLU A 17 -6.10 25.13 -13.02
CA GLU A 17 -5.16 25.77 -12.09
C GLU A 17 -5.90 26.56 -11.00
N ALA A 18 -6.95 27.31 -11.38
CA ALA A 18 -7.75 28.06 -10.43
C ALA A 18 -8.43 27.14 -9.41
N VAL A 19 -9.09 26.08 -9.89
CA VAL A 19 -9.74 25.09 -9.03
C VAL A 19 -8.70 24.38 -8.14
N ARG A 20 -7.58 23.95 -8.69
CA ARG A 20 -6.52 23.29 -7.91
C ARG A 20 -5.92 24.20 -6.86
N SER A 21 -5.72 25.48 -7.18
CA SER A 21 -5.24 26.48 -6.23
C SER A 21 -6.23 26.66 -5.07
N SER A 22 -7.52 26.80 -5.40
CA SER A 22 -8.59 27.00 -4.43
C SER A 22 -8.84 25.84 -3.47
N MET A 23 -8.37 24.62 -3.81
CA MET A 23 -8.47 23.44 -2.95
C MET A 23 -7.10 23.01 -2.36
N SER A 24 -6.07 23.85 -2.46
CA SER A 24 -4.73 23.55 -1.93
C SER A 24 -4.65 23.87 -0.45
N ILE A 25 -5.28 23.02 0.38
CA ILE A 25 -5.29 23.16 1.83
C ILE A 25 -3.86 23.07 2.38
N PRO A 26 -3.37 24.06 3.17
CA PRO A 26 -2.06 24.00 3.80
C PRO A 26 -1.87 22.73 4.62
N LEU A 27 -0.64 22.25 4.73
CA LEU A 27 -0.23 21.02 5.40
C LEU A 27 -0.76 19.71 4.76
N VAL A 28 -1.85 19.76 4.01
CA VAL A 28 -2.40 18.61 3.25
C VAL A 28 -1.85 18.58 1.83
N PHE A 29 -1.84 19.73 1.17
CA PHE A 29 -1.36 19.85 -0.21
C PHE A 29 -0.23 20.86 -0.34
N LYS A 30 0.61 20.64 -1.37
CA LYS A 30 1.60 21.64 -1.79
C LYS A 30 0.87 22.83 -2.41
N PRO A 31 1.40 24.07 -2.23
CA PRO A 31 0.84 25.24 -2.89
C PRO A 31 0.96 25.13 -4.41
N MET A 32 0.00 25.72 -5.10
CA MET A 32 0.06 25.88 -6.55
C MET A 32 0.89 27.10 -6.93
N LYS A 33 1.84 26.89 -7.84
CA LYS A 33 2.60 28.00 -8.44
C LYS A 33 1.92 28.41 -9.74
N VAL A 34 1.29 29.57 -9.74
CA VAL A 34 0.67 30.17 -10.93
C VAL A 34 1.38 31.49 -11.20
N ASP A 35 2.04 31.60 -12.34
CA ASP A 35 2.96 32.69 -12.67
C ASP A 35 4.03 32.89 -11.58
N SER A 36 4.04 34.05 -10.92
CA SER A 36 4.94 34.38 -9.81
C SER A 36 4.31 34.15 -8.42
N MET A 37 3.03 33.80 -8.36
CA MET A 37 2.26 33.62 -7.14
C MET A 37 2.38 32.19 -6.61
N LEU A 38 2.33 32.07 -5.29
CA LEU A 38 2.29 30.79 -4.59
C LEU A 38 0.94 30.69 -3.86
N LEU A 39 -0.01 29.97 -4.47
CA LEU A 39 -1.41 29.98 -4.09
C LEU A 39 -1.78 28.78 -3.20
N TYR A 40 -2.52 29.06 -2.17
CA TYR A 40 -3.20 28.10 -1.30
C TYR A 40 -4.72 28.25 -1.37
N ASP A 41 -5.43 27.40 -0.63
CA ASP A 41 -6.88 27.41 -0.47
C ASP A 41 -7.38 28.80 -0.09
N GLY A 42 -8.39 29.28 -0.81
CA GLY A 42 -8.98 30.60 -0.58
C GLY A 42 -9.73 30.73 0.74
N GLY A 43 -10.16 29.60 1.33
CA GLY A 43 -10.81 29.54 2.61
C GLY A 43 -10.00 30.08 3.79
N ILE A 44 -8.67 30.24 3.63
CA ILE A 44 -7.80 30.88 4.63
C ILE A 44 -8.22 32.33 4.86
N TYR A 45 -8.55 33.06 3.80
CA TYR A 45 -8.92 34.48 3.86
C TYR A 45 -10.42 34.73 3.81
N ASP A 46 -11.14 33.91 3.05
CA ASP A 46 -12.59 34.06 2.86
C ASP A 46 -13.21 32.69 2.50
N ASN A 47 -13.75 32.02 3.50
CA ASN A 47 -14.38 30.71 3.33
C ASN A 47 -15.81 30.78 2.74
N PHE A 48 -16.34 32.00 2.53
CA PHE A 48 -17.65 32.25 1.97
C PHE A 48 -17.65 33.47 1.04
N PRO A 49 -16.97 33.39 -0.13
CA PRO A 49 -16.64 34.54 -0.97
C PRO A 49 -17.83 35.05 -1.79
N TRP A 50 -18.90 35.49 -1.14
CA TRP A 50 -20.10 36.01 -1.79
C TRP A 50 -19.91 37.38 -2.44
N ARG A 51 -19.01 38.24 -1.87
CA ARG A 51 -18.76 39.58 -2.39
C ARG A 51 -18.16 39.59 -3.79
N PRO A 52 -17.11 38.81 -4.10
CA PRO A 52 -16.61 38.66 -5.47
C PRO A 52 -17.66 38.16 -6.45
N LEU A 53 -18.54 37.23 -6.02
CA LEU A 53 -19.65 36.72 -6.82
C LEU A 53 -20.68 37.82 -7.11
N ASP A 54 -21.08 38.57 -6.08
CA ASP A 54 -22.06 39.64 -6.20
C ASP A 54 -21.60 40.76 -7.13
N VAL A 55 -20.35 41.23 -6.94
CA VAL A 55 -19.75 42.28 -7.79
C VAL A 55 -19.52 41.81 -9.23
N GLY A 56 -19.09 40.55 -9.40
CA GLY A 56 -18.75 40.00 -10.72
C GLY A 56 -19.95 39.64 -11.58
N PHE A 57 -20.98 39.05 -10.99
CA PHE A 57 -22.14 38.49 -11.72
C PHE A 57 -23.45 39.27 -11.52
N ARG A 58 -23.55 40.07 -10.45
CA ARG A 58 -24.77 40.83 -10.09
C ARG A 58 -26.05 39.96 -10.12
N PRO A 59 -26.09 38.85 -9.38
CA PRO A 59 -27.23 37.94 -9.42
C PRO A 59 -28.46 38.56 -8.80
N ASP A 60 -29.65 38.17 -9.30
CA ASP A 60 -30.95 38.58 -8.72
C ASP A 60 -31.20 37.91 -7.38
N LEU A 61 -30.71 36.68 -7.22
CA LEU A 61 -30.78 35.90 -5.97
C LEU A 61 -29.47 35.19 -5.69
N ILE A 62 -28.98 35.33 -4.46
CA ILE A 62 -27.86 34.56 -3.93
C ILE A 62 -28.39 33.49 -2.99
N VAL A 63 -28.05 32.23 -3.28
CA VAL A 63 -28.31 31.10 -2.38
C VAL A 63 -26.98 30.71 -1.74
N GLY A 64 -26.84 30.92 -0.42
CA GLY A 64 -25.66 30.58 0.35
C GLY A 64 -25.84 29.28 1.11
N SER A 65 -24.87 28.36 1.00
CA SER A 65 -24.81 27.14 1.81
C SER A 65 -23.65 27.22 2.80
N ILE A 66 -23.94 27.19 4.09
CA ILE A 66 -22.99 27.32 5.18
C ILE A 66 -23.02 26.05 6.03
N CYS A 67 -21.95 25.27 6.01
CA CYS A 67 -21.81 24.00 6.73
C CYS A 67 -20.88 24.10 7.95
N THR A 68 -20.57 25.31 8.38
CA THR A 68 -19.70 25.58 9.52
C THR A 68 -20.44 26.31 10.65
N ALA A 69 -19.92 26.20 11.88
CA ALA A 69 -20.39 26.99 13.02
C ALA A 69 -20.14 28.51 12.87
N GLY A 70 -19.31 28.91 11.91
CA GLY A 70 -18.90 30.30 11.68
C GLY A 70 -17.54 30.61 12.27
N ASN A 71 -17.31 31.88 12.64
CA ASN A 71 -16.06 32.37 13.25
C ASN A 71 -15.96 32.05 14.74
N THR A 72 -16.54 30.96 15.20
CA THR A 72 -16.56 30.58 16.62
C THR A 72 -15.18 30.05 17.02
N PRO A 73 -14.57 30.52 18.12
CA PRO A 73 -13.34 29.95 18.62
C PRO A 73 -13.51 28.46 18.93
N PRO A 74 -12.50 27.64 18.70
CA PRO A 74 -12.57 26.22 19.05
C PRO A 74 -12.64 26.01 20.56
N GLY A 75 -13.18 24.87 20.96
CA GLY A 75 -13.12 24.39 22.34
C GLY A 75 -11.68 24.13 22.81
N GLU A 76 -11.52 23.89 24.09
CA GLU A 76 -10.18 23.70 24.72
C GLU A 76 -9.45 22.45 24.26
N ASP A 77 -10.15 21.43 23.71
CA ASP A 77 -9.61 20.12 23.32
C ASP A 77 -9.43 19.98 21.80
N ILE A 78 -8.66 20.85 21.17
CA ILE A 78 -8.32 20.72 19.74
C ILE A 78 -6.89 20.24 19.52
N ASN A 79 -6.69 19.45 18.44
CA ASN A 79 -5.35 18.98 18.08
C ASN A 79 -4.46 20.13 17.55
N ILE A 80 -3.15 19.95 17.59
CA ILE A 80 -2.15 20.96 17.19
C ILE A 80 -2.33 21.42 15.73
N LEU A 81 -2.77 20.55 14.83
CA LEU A 81 -2.99 20.89 13.43
C LEU A 81 -4.17 21.84 13.27
N ASP A 82 -5.28 21.56 13.95
CA ASP A 82 -6.46 22.44 13.93
C ASP A 82 -6.13 23.80 14.55
N GLN A 83 -5.33 23.84 15.64
CA GLN A 83 -4.82 25.10 16.20
C GLN A 83 -4.00 25.89 15.17
N ALA A 84 -3.09 25.23 14.45
CA ALA A 84 -2.28 25.87 13.41
C ALA A 84 -3.14 26.41 12.25
N PHE A 85 -4.17 25.66 11.83
CA PHE A 85 -5.13 26.12 10.83
C PHE A 85 -5.89 27.37 11.30
N MET A 86 -6.39 27.36 12.51
CA MET A 86 -7.15 28.49 13.07
C MET A 86 -6.33 29.76 13.20
N LEU A 87 -5.05 29.62 13.55
CA LEU A 87 -4.13 30.77 13.57
C LEU A 87 -3.86 31.37 12.18
N ALA A 88 -4.04 30.59 11.13
CA ALA A 88 -3.85 31.03 9.76
C ALA A 88 -5.12 31.56 9.10
N MET A 89 -6.30 31.16 9.58
CA MET A 89 -7.60 31.55 8.99
C MET A 89 -8.01 32.96 9.46
N HIS A 90 -8.60 33.69 8.53
CA HIS A 90 -9.22 35.00 8.79
C HIS A 90 -10.72 34.84 9.04
N ASP A 91 -11.31 35.82 9.76
CA ASP A 91 -12.76 35.87 9.93
C ASP A 91 -13.45 36.03 8.58
N THR A 92 -14.47 35.18 8.36
CA THR A 92 -15.26 35.16 7.14
C THR A 92 -16.56 35.94 7.34
N ASP A 93 -16.95 36.76 6.35
CA ASP A 93 -18.23 37.44 6.34
C ASP A 93 -19.32 36.53 5.79
N TYR A 94 -20.16 36.00 6.67
CA TYR A 94 -21.30 35.15 6.32
C TYR A 94 -22.61 35.93 6.09
N ASP A 95 -22.61 37.26 6.19
CA ASP A 95 -23.80 38.08 6.08
C ASP A 95 -24.14 38.42 4.62
N LEU A 96 -25.06 37.68 4.05
CA LEU A 96 -25.56 37.90 2.70
C LEU A 96 -26.46 39.15 2.59
N PRO A 97 -26.53 39.79 1.42
CA PRO A 97 -27.37 40.98 1.18
C PRO A 97 -28.87 40.69 1.47
N LYS A 98 -29.44 41.46 2.38
CA LYS A 98 -30.87 41.33 2.74
C LYS A 98 -31.77 41.56 1.52
N GLY A 99 -32.87 40.80 1.41
CA GLY A 99 -33.87 40.94 0.38
C GLY A 99 -33.61 40.19 -0.93
N ARG A 100 -32.34 39.87 -1.24
CA ARG A 100 -31.98 39.10 -2.45
C ARG A 100 -31.06 37.90 -2.14
N SER A 101 -31.23 37.32 -0.98
CA SER A 101 -30.50 36.12 -0.60
C SER A 101 -31.36 35.14 0.21
N VAL A 102 -30.96 33.86 0.17
CA VAL A 102 -31.50 32.77 0.99
C VAL A 102 -30.30 31.98 1.50
N THR A 103 -30.27 31.69 2.81
CA THR A 103 -29.20 30.95 3.43
C THR A 103 -29.67 29.58 3.90
N VAL A 104 -28.97 28.53 3.49
CA VAL A 104 -29.06 27.18 4.05
C VAL A 104 -27.91 27.05 5.03
N ARG A 105 -28.19 26.77 6.28
CA ARG A 105 -27.15 26.74 7.32
C ARG A 105 -27.32 25.54 8.25
N ARG A 106 -26.25 24.75 8.37
CA ARG A 106 -26.11 23.68 9.35
C ARG A 106 -24.66 23.62 9.82
N ALA A 107 -24.43 23.72 11.11
CA ALA A 107 -23.12 23.34 11.67
C ALA A 107 -23.00 21.82 11.62
N VAL A 108 -21.95 21.32 10.97
CA VAL A 108 -21.69 19.88 10.81
C VAL A 108 -20.50 19.55 11.71
N ASP A 109 -20.72 18.61 12.65
CA ASP A 109 -19.67 18.11 13.54
C ASP A 109 -19.02 16.86 12.90
N VAL A 110 -18.27 17.09 11.82
CA VAL A 110 -17.54 16.06 11.08
C VAL A 110 -16.16 16.59 10.73
N ASN A 111 -15.14 15.75 10.88
CA ASN A 111 -13.78 16.12 10.49
C ASN A 111 -13.73 16.38 8.96
N MET A 112 -12.99 17.41 8.56
CA MET A 112 -12.87 17.86 7.15
C MET A 112 -12.43 16.74 6.18
N LEU A 113 -11.69 15.73 6.66
CA LEU A 113 -11.20 14.59 5.86
C LEU A 113 -11.97 13.29 6.11
N ASP A 114 -13.08 13.34 6.85
CA ASP A 114 -13.95 12.18 7.09
C ASP A 114 -14.93 11.99 5.94
N PHE A 115 -14.50 11.26 4.92
CA PHE A 115 -15.34 10.94 3.76
C PHE A 115 -16.32 9.79 4.01
N ASP A 116 -16.18 9.05 5.10
CA ASP A 116 -17.11 7.96 5.45
C ASP A 116 -18.48 8.53 5.89
N SER A 117 -18.48 9.73 6.45
CA SER A 117 -19.72 10.47 6.83
C SER A 117 -20.39 11.23 5.68
N ALA A 118 -19.81 11.22 4.48
CA ALA A 118 -20.26 12.06 3.36
C ALA A 118 -21.75 11.88 3.00
N VAL A 119 -22.26 10.63 3.00
CA VAL A 119 -23.66 10.35 2.65
C VAL A 119 -24.62 10.97 3.67
N ALA A 120 -24.34 10.81 4.97
CA ALA A 120 -25.17 11.38 6.03
C ALA A 120 -25.19 12.92 5.99
N VAL A 121 -24.03 13.54 5.68
CA VAL A 121 -23.93 15.00 5.52
C VAL A 121 -24.69 15.49 4.29
N MET A 122 -24.66 14.74 3.18
CA MET A 122 -25.44 15.06 1.98
C MET A 122 -26.94 14.99 2.23
N ASP A 123 -27.42 13.96 2.91
CA ASP A 123 -28.84 13.80 3.25
C ASP A 123 -29.32 14.94 4.15
N ALA A 124 -28.55 15.28 5.18
CA ALA A 124 -28.85 16.40 6.07
C ALA A 124 -28.88 17.76 5.33
N GLY A 125 -27.93 18.00 4.43
CA GLY A 125 -27.90 19.20 3.58
C GLY A 125 -29.08 19.28 2.62
N TYR A 126 -29.55 18.14 2.10
CA TYR A 126 -30.73 18.07 1.27
C TYR A 126 -31.99 18.45 2.07
N GLU A 127 -32.16 17.94 3.28
CA GLU A 127 -33.30 18.28 4.15
C GLU A 127 -33.35 19.79 4.45
N ASP A 128 -32.20 20.39 4.79
CA ASP A 128 -32.09 21.82 5.07
C ASP A 128 -32.40 22.68 3.83
N ALA A 129 -31.90 22.26 2.66
CA ALA A 129 -32.21 22.94 1.41
C ALA A 129 -33.70 22.87 1.06
N MET A 130 -34.35 21.73 1.30
CA MET A 130 -35.77 21.56 1.11
C MET A 130 -36.60 22.41 2.07
N ALA A 131 -36.15 22.65 3.29
CA ALA A 131 -36.83 23.51 4.26
C ALA A 131 -36.87 24.99 3.79
N VAL A 132 -35.85 25.47 3.09
CA VAL A 132 -35.82 26.85 2.55
C VAL A 132 -36.32 26.94 1.10
N MET A 133 -36.62 25.81 0.47
CA MET A 133 -37.07 25.76 -0.92
C MET A 133 -38.30 26.68 -1.22
N PRO A 134 -39.32 26.80 -0.36
CA PRO A 134 -40.42 27.72 -0.59
C PRO A 134 -39.98 29.17 -0.79
N GLN A 135 -38.98 29.64 -0.02
CA GLN A 135 -38.45 31.01 -0.14
C GLN A 135 -37.69 31.23 -1.46
N ILE A 136 -37.00 30.18 -1.96
CA ILE A 136 -36.35 30.22 -3.27
C ILE A 136 -37.39 30.26 -4.38
N LEU A 137 -38.42 29.42 -4.30
CA LEU A 137 -39.46 29.31 -5.33
C LEU A 137 -40.32 30.55 -5.43
N GLU A 138 -40.51 31.30 -4.36
CA GLU A 138 -41.19 32.60 -4.36
C GLU A 138 -40.44 33.65 -5.18
N ARG A 139 -39.11 33.58 -5.21
CA ARG A 139 -38.22 34.57 -5.86
C ARG A 139 -37.78 34.16 -7.27
N VAL A 140 -37.84 32.86 -7.60
CA VAL A 140 -37.46 32.34 -8.91
C VAL A 140 -38.71 32.12 -9.75
N SER A 141 -38.95 33.02 -10.69
CA SER A 141 -40.15 32.99 -11.58
C SER A 141 -39.97 32.03 -12.77
N GLU A 142 -38.75 31.92 -13.30
CA GLU A 142 -38.46 31.07 -14.47
C GLU A 142 -38.05 29.66 -14.03
N ARG A 143 -38.67 28.65 -14.59
CA ARG A 143 -38.34 27.23 -14.33
C ARG A 143 -38.14 26.51 -15.65
N TRP A 144 -37.04 25.77 -15.68
CA TRP A 144 -36.76 24.89 -16.80
C TRP A 144 -37.29 23.48 -16.52
N SER A 145 -37.89 22.87 -17.51
CA SER A 145 -38.23 21.45 -17.42
C SER A 145 -36.96 20.61 -17.35
N PRO A 146 -36.99 19.44 -16.69
CA PRO A 146 -35.86 18.52 -16.67
C PRO A 146 -35.33 18.19 -18.07
N ARG A 147 -36.21 18.10 -19.05
CA ARG A 147 -35.87 17.87 -20.45
C ARG A 147 -35.05 19.02 -21.05
N ARG A 148 -35.50 20.28 -20.88
CA ARG A 148 -34.79 21.47 -21.38
C ARG A 148 -33.41 21.60 -20.73
N TYR A 149 -33.30 21.24 -19.45
CA TYR A 149 -32.03 21.22 -18.74
C TYR A 149 -31.07 20.15 -19.28
N ALA A 150 -31.56 18.94 -19.54
CA ALA A 150 -30.79 17.85 -20.14
C ALA A 150 -30.33 18.20 -21.56
N GLU A 151 -31.23 18.73 -22.41
CA GLU A 151 -30.90 19.17 -23.77
C GLU A 151 -29.77 20.24 -23.77
N ARG A 152 -29.84 21.24 -22.89
CA ARG A 152 -28.82 22.27 -22.79
C ARG A 152 -27.46 21.70 -22.30
N ARG A 153 -27.48 20.76 -21.40
CA ARG A 153 -26.25 20.06 -20.96
C ARG A 153 -25.61 19.27 -22.10
N GLU A 154 -26.44 18.62 -22.91
CA GLU A 154 -25.99 17.86 -24.08
C GLU A 154 -25.40 18.78 -25.16
N GLU A 155 -26.10 19.88 -25.48
CA GLU A 155 -25.59 20.92 -26.38
C GLU A 155 -24.26 21.51 -25.88
N PHE A 156 -24.10 21.74 -24.58
CA PHE A 156 -22.84 22.22 -24.01
C PHE A 156 -21.73 21.16 -24.13
N ARG A 157 -22.04 19.90 -23.80
CA ARG A 157 -21.08 18.80 -23.94
C ARG A 157 -20.67 18.56 -25.38
N ALA A 158 -21.58 18.70 -26.32
CA ALA A 158 -21.28 18.56 -27.74
C ALA A 158 -20.28 19.62 -28.26
N LYS A 159 -20.18 20.76 -27.59
CA LYS A 159 -19.17 21.79 -27.88
C LYS A 159 -17.79 21.45 -27.32
N CYS A 160 -17.70 20.52 -26.36
CA CYS A 160 -16.45 20.12 -25.77
C CYS A 160 -15.75 19.10 -26.68
N PRO A 161 -14.57 19.39 -27.21
CA PRO A 161 -13.84 18.41 -28.02
C PRO A 161 -13.47 17.18 -27.18
N PRO A 162 -13.39 16.00 -27.81
CA PRO A 162 -12.97 14.80 -27.09
C PRO A 162 -11.54 14.96 -26.56
N LEU A 163 -11.33 14.56 -25.29
CA LEU A 163 -10.01 14.63 -24.63
C LEU A 163 -9.04 13.62 -25.25
N VAL A 164 -8.50 14.00 -26.42
CA VAL A 164 -7.50 13.23 -27.16
C VAL A 164 -6.24 14.07 -27.27
N PHE A 165 -5.13 13.51 -26.81
CA PHE A 165 -3.81 14.13 -26.77
C PHE A 165 -2.96 13.63 -27.93
N ASN A 166 -2.24 14.51 -28.59
CA ASN A 166 -1.32 14.19 -29.67
C ASN A 166 0.06 14.84 -29.52
N ASP A 167 0.23 15.75 -28.59
CA ASP A 167 1.50 16.38 -28.27
C ASP A 167 1.80 16.27 -26.77
N TYR A 168 3.04 15.85 -26.46
CA TYR A 168 3.47 15.57 -25.09
C TYR A 168 4.81 16.23 -24.85
N LYS A 169 4.84 17.24 -23.99
CA LYS A 169 6.06 17.91 -23.55
C LYS A 169 6.40 17.50 -22.14
N LEU A 170 7.45 16.70 -22.00
CA LEU A 170 7.99 16.26 -20.72
C LEU A 170 9.20 17.15 -20.40
N GLU A 171 9.11 17.93 -19.34
CA GLU A 171 10.13 18.90 -18.95
C GLU A 171 10.82 18.49 -17.64
N GLY A 172 11.98 19.07 -17.35
CA GLY A 172 12.69 18.91 -16.08
C GLY A 172 13.54 17.65 -15.94
N LEU A 173 13.65 16.87 -17.02
CA LEU A 173 14.41 15.62 -17.04
C LEU A 173 15.62 15.70 -17.97
N SER A 174 16.67 14.97 -17.65
CA SER A 174 17.74 14.68 -18.61
C SER A 174 17.27 13.64 -19.63
N SER A 175 18.00 13.52 -20.75
CA SER A 175 17.59 12.69 -21.90
C SER A 175 17.27 11.23 -21.58
N ALA A 176 17.93 10.63 -20.58
CA ALA A 176 17.75 9.24 -20.25
C ALA A 176 16.48 8.95 -19.42
N PRO A 177 16.18 9.66 -18.31
CA PRO A 177 14.90 9.58 -17.62
C PRO A 177 13.71 10.00 -18.49
N GLU A 178 13.88 11.03 -19.34
CA GLU A 178 12.85 11.41 -20.28
C GLU A 178 12.51 10.27 -21.23
N ALA A 179 13.54 9.61 -21.74
CA ALA A 179 13.38 8.45 -22.61
C ALA A 179 12.64 7.29 -21.92
N TYR A 180 12.93 7.04 -20.66
CA TYR A 180 12.25 6.02 -19.84
C TYR A 180 10.74 6.33 -19.71
N ILE A 181 10.41 7.57 -19.32
CA ILE A 181 8.99 7.98 -19.21
C ILE A 181 8.27 7.90 -20.55
N ARG A 182 8.91 8.32 -21.65
CA ARG A 182 8.32 8.24 -22.99
C ARG A 182 7.96 6.83 -23.41
N ASP A 183 8.79 5.85 -23.06
CA ASP A 183 8.50 4.43 -23.33
C ASP A 183 7.28 3.93 -22.52
N PHE A 184 7.15 4.33 -21.27
CA PHE A 184 5.99 4.01 -20.43
C PHE A 184 4.70 4.69 -20.92
N VAL A 185 4.77 5.96 -21.27
CA VAL A 185 3.63 6.72 -21.79
C VAL A 185 3.34 6.39 -23.27
N LYS A 186 4.13 5.48 -23.88
CA LYS A 186 4.00 5.04 -25.29
C LYS A 186 4.10 6.20 -26.29
N VAL A 187 4.88 7.21 -25.98
CA VAL A 187 5.14 8.34 -26.84
C VAL A 187 6.25 7.99 -27.82
N ASP A 188 5.96 7.98 -29.10
CA ASP A 188 6.95 7.64 -30.13
C ASP A 188 8.09 8.66 -30.14
N ARG A 189 9.34 8.17 -30.07
CA ARG A 189 10.57 8.98 -30.09
C ARG A 189 11.00 9.41 -31.49
N ARG A 190 10.57 8.68 -32.52
CA ARG A 190 11.21 8.77 -33.83
C ARG A 190 10.65 9.85 -34.76
N THR A 191 9.44 10.34 -34.44
CA THR A 191 8.78 11.31 -35.33
C THR A 191 8.06 12.38 -34.51
N PRO A 192 8.71 13.53 -34.17
CA PRO A 192 8.01 14.69 -33.63
C PRO A 192 6.86 15.05 -34.57
N GLY A 193 5.63 15.09 -34.06
CA GLY A 193 4.42 15.38 -34.85
C GLY A 193 3.65 14.18 -35.37
N ARG A 194 4.13 12.92 -35.19
CA ARG A 194 3.41 11.69 -35.55
C ARG A 194 3.15 10.80 -34.34
N GLN A 195 2.87 11.44 -33.22
CA GLN A 195 2.56 10.71 -32.00
C GLN A 195 1.16 10.09 -32.14
N ARG A 196 1.02 8.85 -31.67
CA ARG A 196 -0.28 8.18 -31.64
C ARG A 196 -1.21 8.98 -30.73
N PRO A 197 -2.38 9.42 -31.22
CA PRO A 197 -3.37 10.05 -30.37
C PRO A 197 -3.75 9.12 -29.21
N MET A 198 -3.78 9.66 -27.99
CA MET A 198 -4.09 8.93 -26.77
C MET A 198 -5.28 9.57 -26.07
N GLY A 199 -6.24 8.77 -25.65
CA GLY A 199 -7.35 9.24 -24.84
C GLY A 199 -6.93 9.55 -23.40
N PHE A 200 -7.71 10.37 -22.70
CA PHE A 200 -7.43 10.79 -21.34
C PHE A 200 -7.21 9.61 -20.36
N SER A 201 -8.07 8.59 -20.43
CA SER A 201 -7.96 7.44 -19.53
C SER A 201 -6.65 6.68 -19.71
N GLU A 202 -6.22 6.48 -20.97
CA GLU A 202 -4.95 5.81 -21.27
C GLU A 202 -3.75 6.65 -20.80
N LEU A 203 -3.77 7.96 -21.03
CA LEU A 203 -2.72 8.88 -20.56
C LEU A 203 -2.63 8.87 -19.03
N ARG A 204 -3.76 8.99 -18.35
CA ARG A 204 -3.85 8.97 -16.89
C ARG A 204 -3.27 7.67 -16.32
N ASP A 205 -3.69 6.53 -16.84
CA ASP A 205 -3.27 5.22 -16.33
C ASP A 205 -1.76 5.00 -16.54
N ASN A 206 -1.23 5.44 -17.68
CA ASN A 206 0.21 5.41 -17.95
C ASN A 206 0.99 6.35 -17.02
N LEU A 207 0.50 7.56 -16.76
CA LEU A 207 1.12 8.50 -15.81
C LEU A 207 1.11 7.95 -14.38
N TYR A 208 0.00 7.36 -13.95
CA TYR A 208 -0.07 6.72 -12.65
C TYR A 208 0.92 5.56 -12.52
N ALA A 209 1.11 4.76 -13.57
CA ALA A 209 2.11 3.70 -13.56
C ALA A 209 3.53 4.25 -13.38
N VAL A 210 3.88 5.36 -14.03
CA VAL A 210 5.18 6.02 -13.87
C VAL A 210 5.37 6.59 -12.45
N LEU A 211 4.32 7.18 -11.89
CA LEU A 211 4.39 7.84 -10.58
C LEU A 211 4.29 6.84 -9.41
N ALA A 212 3.71 5.65 -9.64
CA ALA A 212 3.49 4.64 -8.61
C ALA A 212 4.79 4.04 -8.06
N ASP A 213 5.84 3.93 -8.88
CA ASP A 213 7.16 3.46 -8.45
C ASP A 213 7.83 4.43 -7.47
N GLY A 214 7.32 5.66 -7.42
CA GLY A 214 7.80 6.68 -6.50
C GLY A 214 9.15 7.27 -6.86
N ASP A 215 9.71 6.96 -8.02
CA ASP A 215 10.99 7.46 -8.52
C ASP A 215 10.89 8.86 -9.11
N PHE A 216 9.70 9.19 -9.55
CA PHE A 216 9.36 10.48 -10.11
C PHE A 216 8.30 11.19 -9.28
N THR A 217 8.37 12.50 -9.31
CA THR A 217 7.26 13.38 -8.94
C THR A 217 6.96 14.28 -10.12
N MET A 218 5.72 14.70 -10.25
CA MET A 218 5.25 15.55 -11.33
C MET A 218 4.61 16.79 -10.74
N ASP A 219 4.94 17.95 -11.29
CA ASP A 219 4.21 19.19 -11.01
C ASP A 219 2.81 19.10 -11.64
N PHE A 220 1.92 20.00 -11.26
CA PHE A 220 0.58 20.04 -11.86
C PHE A 220 0.69 20.19 -13.39
N PRO A 221 0.07 19.29 -14.18
CA PRO A 221 0.20 19.31 -15.62
C PRO A 221 -0.63 20.42 -16.24
N HIS A 222 -0.13 20.99 -17.34
CA HIS A 222 -0.84 21.95 -18.16
C HIS A 222 -1.40 21.27 -19.41
N VAL A 223 -2.65 21.55 -19.71
CA VAL A 223 -3.34 21.04 -20.89
C VAL A 223 -3.79 22.23 -21.74
N THR A 224 -3.36 22.27 -22.98
CA THR A 224 -3.76 23.31 -23.93
C THR A 224 -4.49 22.69 -25.12
N TYR A 225 -5.55 23.35 -25.59
CA TYR A 225 -6.28 22.93 -26.77
C TYR A 225 -5.79 23.71 -28.00
N ASP A 226 -5.45 22.96 -29.03
CA ASP A 226 -5.10 23.56 -30.33
C ASP A 226 -6.31 23.53 -31.26
N THR A 227 -6.83 24.71 -31.61
CA THR A 227 -8.00 24.88 -32.46
C THR A 227 -7.76 24.47 -33.91
N VAL A 228 -6.51 24.39 -34.34
CA VAL A 228 -6.15 24.02 -35.73
C VAL A 228 -6.15 22.50 -35.91
N THR A 229 -5.55 21.81 -34.96
CA THR A 229 -5.48 20.35 -34.98
C THR A 229 -6.68 19.68 -34.31
N GLU A 230 -7.52 20.45 -33.63
CA GLU A 230 -8.66 19.98 -32.79
C GLU A 230 -8.24 18.94 -31.75
N ARG A 231 -7.05 19.12 -31.17
CA ARG A 231 -6.47 18.17 -30.20
C ARG A 231 -5.85 18.88 -29.02
N TYR A 232 -5.60 18.11 -27.98
CA TYR A 232 -4.96 18.60 -26.78
C TYR A 232 -3.47 18.30 -26.76
N SER A 233 -2.71 19.27 -26.25
CA SER A 233 -1.29 19.13 -25.90
C SER A 233 -1.17 18.98 -24.39
N PHE A 234 -0.38 18.02 -23.95
CA PHE A 234 -0.05 17.77 -22.55
C PHE A 234 1.37 18.23 -22.26
N ARG A 235 1.53 19.07 -21.25
CA ARG A 235 2.84 19.51 -20.76
C ARG A 235 2.94 19.21 -19.28
N ALA A 236 3.99 18.52 -18.85
CA ALA A 236 4.26 18.26 -17.44
C ALA A 236 5.75 18.35 -17.13
N LYS A 237 6.05 18.93 -15.98
CA LYS A 237 7.41 18.97 -15.45
C LYS A 237 7.57 17.86 -14.42
N PHE A 238 8.59 17.03 -14.66
CA PHE A 238 8.93 15.92 -13.78
C PHE A 238 10.20 16.22 -13.00
N HIS A 239 10.28 15.66 -11.82
CA HIS A 239 11.45 15.70 -10.95
C HIS A 239 11.83 14.28 -10.59
N THR A 240 13.11 13.97 -10.65
CA THR A 240 13.65 12.71 -10.12
C THR A 240 13.88 12.84 -8.62
N LYS A 241 13.61 11.79 -7.88
CA LYS A 241 13.99 11.73 -6.47
C LYS A 241 15.51 11.63 -6.31
N PRO A 242 16.05 11.96 -5.12
CA PRO A 242 17.46 11.74 -4.82
C PRO A 242 17.87 10.30 -5.09
N ASN A 243 19.01 10.11 -5.74
CA ASN A 243 19.51 8.78 -6.12
C ASN A 243 19.90 7.93 -4.91
N PHE A 244 20.13 8.53 -3.76
CA PHE A 244 20.60 7.87 -2.54
C PHE A 244 19.60 8.03 -1.41
N LYS A 245 19.24 6.91 -0.77
CA LYS A 245 18.31 6.85 0.36
C LYS A 245 18.88 5.98 1.46
N ILE A 246 18.94 6.50 2.67
CA ILE A 246 19.19 5.74 3.88
C ILE A 246 17.86 5.60 4.63
N THR A 247 17.58 4.39 5.08
CA THR A 247 16.41 4.10 5.90
C THR A 247 16.88 3.49 7.21
N ILE A 248 16.46 4.05 8.32
CA ILE A 248 16.72 3.54 9.67
C ILE A 248 15.38 3.26 10.31
N GLY A 249 15.25 2.13 10.98
CA GLY A 249 14.03 1.73 11.64
C GLY A 249 14.28 0.66 12.70
N GLY A 250 13.20 0.15 13.25
CA GLY A 250 13.27 -0.93 14.21
C GLY A 250 12.02 -0.99 15.07
N ASN A 251 12.02 -1.96 15.96
CA ASN A 251 11.01 -2.09 16.98
C ASN A 251 11.65 -2.40 18.33
N VAL A 252 11.04 -1.89 19.36
CA VAL A 252 11.39 -2.18 20.76
C VAL A 252 10.21 -2.88 21.39
N SER A 253 10.48 -3.99 22.06
CA SER A 253 9.48 -4.82 22.71
C SER A 253 9.96 -5.19 24.13
N SER A 254 9.03 -5.38 25.04
CA SER A 254 9.31 -5.97 26.36
C SER A 254 9.73 -7.44 26.29
N THR A 255 9.58 -8.07 25.15
CA THR A 255 10.03 -9.44 24.85
C THR A 255 11.36 -9.41 24.10
N ALA A 256 11.94 -10.57 23.81
CA ALA A 256 13.20 -10.69 23.07
C ALA A 256 13.12 -10.27 21.57
N PHE A 257 12.03 -9.63 21.14
CA PHE A 257 11.76 -9.25 19.73
C PHE A 257 12.23 -7.85 19.35
N ASN A 258 13.24 -7.36 20.03
CA ASN A 258 13.89 -6.10 19.64
C ASN A 258 14.63 -6.29 18.32
N GLN A 259 14.41 -5.39 17.38
CA GLN A 259 15.03 -5.45 16.07
C GLN A 259 15.43 -4.05 15.61
N ALA A 260 16.64 -3.91 15.11
CA ALA A 260 17.11 -2.72 14.43
C ALA A 260 17.21 -2.99 12.93
N TYR A 261 16.91 -2.00 12.13
CA TYR A 261 16.99 -2.03 10.68
C TYR A 261 17.79 -0.87 10.15
N ILE A 262 18.69 -1.13 9.23
CA ILE A 262 19.35 -0.14 8.40
C ILE A 262 19.32 -0.59 6.95
N GLY A 263 18.87 0.29 6.07
CA GLY A 263 18.85 0.09 4.62
C GLY A 263 19.54 1.23 3.90
N VAL A 264 20.31 0.90 2.88
CA VAL A 264 20.97 1.85 1.98
C VAL A 264 20.55 1.50 0.57
N ASN A 265 19.95 2.44 -0.15
CA ASN A 265 19.51 2.25 -1.51
C ASN A 265 20.07 3.36 -2.40
N TYR A 266 20.65 2.96 -3.52
CA TYR A 266 21.08 3.83 -4.60
C TYR A 266 20.27 3.50 -5.85
N GLN A 267 19.69 4.51 -6.46
CA GLN A 267 18.78 4.37 -7.58
C GLN A 267 19.24 5.28 -8.73
N THR A 268 19.21 4.76 -9.93
CA THR A 268 19.49 5.54 -11.13
C THR A 268 18.51 5.19 -12.23
N ILE A 269 18.05 6.20 -12.96
CA ILE A 269 17.07 6.06 -14.02
C ILE A 269 17.74 6.51 -15.31
N GLY A 270 18.03 5.52 -16.17
CA GLY A 270 18.55 5.70 -17.50
C GLY A 270 17.55 5.20 -18.55
N ARG A 271 18.03 4.47 -19.54
CA ARG A 271 17.15 3.68 -20.44
C ARG A 271 16.45 2.55 -19.72
N VAL A 272 17.01 2.13 -18.60
CA VAL A 272 16.49 1.16 -17.66
C VAL A 272 16.53 1.79 -16.28
N GLY A 273 15.55 1.48 -15.43
CA GLY A 273 15.60 1.80 -14.02
C GLY A 273 16.57 0.81 -13.33
N GLN A 274 17.49 1.29 -12.52
CA GLN A 274 18.38 0.46 -11.72
C GLN A 274 18.33 0.88 -10.27
N GLN A 275 18.17 -0.10 -9.40
CA GLN A 275 18.24 0.07 -7.96
C GLN A 275 19.31 -0.90 -7.43
N LEU A 276 20.20 -0.39 -6.61
CA LEU A 276 21.18 -1.17 -5.87
C LEU A 276 20.96 -0.89 -4.38
N GLY A 277 20.96 -1.92 -3.57
CA GLY A 277 20.70 -1.76 -2.16
C GLY A 277 21.39 -2.78 -1.28
N ALA A 278 21.50 -2.40 -0.02
CA ALA A 278 21.88 -3.29 1.06
C ALA A 278 20.97 -3.03 2.24
N ASP A 279 20.40 -4.10 2.77
CA ASP A 279 19.49 -4.06 3.91
C ASP A 279 20.02 -4.98 5.00
N LEU A 280 19.98 -4.53 6.24
CA LEU A 280 20.42 -5.30 7.40
C LEU A 280 19.39 -5.17 8.53
N TYR A 281 18.87 -6.30 8.96
CA TYR A 281 18.07 -6.46 10.16
C TYR A 281 18.87 -7.14 11.24
N LEU A 282 18.97 -6.53 12.40
CA LEU A 282 19.73 -7.02 13.56
C LEU A 282 18.77 -7.26 14.72
N GLY A 283 18.67 -8.50 15.16
CA GLY A 283 17.87 -8.87 16.30
C GLY A 283 18.40 -10.13 17.00
N PRO A 284 18.08 -10.34 18.27
CA PRO A 284 18.58 -11.50 19.02
C PRO A 284 18.05 -12.84 18.51
N ILE A 285 16.85 -12.85 17.91
CA ILE A 285 16.22 -14.06 17.36
C ILE A 285 16.46 -14.19 15.86
N TYR A 286 16.40 -13.07 15.13
CA TYR A 286 16.50 -13.04 13.70
C TYR A 286 17.43 -11.94 13.24
N THR A 287 18.50 -12.32 12.58
CA THR A 287 19.39 -11.42 11.85
C THR A 287 19.31 -11.77 10.37
N TRP A 288 19.07 -10.78 9.53
CA TRP A 288 19.00 -10.97 8.10
C TRP A 288 19.65 -9.80 7.38
N GLY A 289 20.38 -10.14 6.32
CA GLY A 289 20.94 -9.13 5.43
C GLY A 289 20.83 -9.53 3.99
N THR A 290 20.68 -8.52 3.13
CA THR A 290 20.69 -8.67 1.69
C THR A 290 21.53 -7.59 1.06
N ILE A 291 22.24 -7.95 0.01
CA ILE A 291 22.91 -7.03 -0.90
C ILE A 291 22.46 -7.42 -2.30
N GLY A 292 21.94 -6.47 -3.05
CA GLY A 292 21.43 -6.80 -4.36
C GLY A 292 20.96 -5.58 -5.15
N GLY A 293 20.23 -5.86 -6.20
CA GLY A 293 19.69 -4.83 -7.03
C GLY A 293 18.51 -5.31 -7.85
N ARG A 294 17.87 -4.35 -8.47
CA ARG A 294 16.78 -4.54 -9.39
C ARG A 294 17.02 -3.70 -10.63
N THR A 295 16.77 -4.30 -11.79
CA THR A 295 16.78 -3.62 -13.08
C THR A 295 15.39 -3.68 -13.68
N ASP A 296 14.77 -2.53 -13.90
CA ASP A 296 13.47 -2.39 -14.53
C ASP A 296 13.64 -1.98 -15.98
N PHE A 297 12.96 -2.66 -16.89
CA PHE A 297 13.01 -2.37 -18.31
C PHE A 297 11.66 -2.63 -18.98
N TYR A 298 11.42 -1.92 -20.07
CA TYR A 298 10.21 -2.06 -20.83
C TYR A 298 10.52 -2.78 -22.15
N MET A 299 9.95 -4.00 -22.32
CA MET A 299 9.99 -4.72 -23.59
C MET A 299 8.68 -4.46 -24.34
N TRP A 300 7.70 -5.35 -24.24
CA TRP A 300 6.31 -5.15 -24.66
C TRP A 300 5.40 -4.83 -23.47
N LYS A 301 5.87 -5.12 -22.27
CA LYS A 301 5.31 -4.83 -20.95
C LYS A 301 6.45 -4.48 -20.01
N PRO A 302 6.18 -3.83 -18.88
CA PRO A 302 7.17 -3.67 -17.83
C PRO A 302 7.67 -5.05 -17.37
N VAL A 303 8.98 -5.23 -17.28
CA VAL A 303 9.64 -6.44 -16.79
C VAL A 303 10.75 -6.00 -15.85
N PHE A 304 11.01 -6.79 -14.82
CA PHE A 304 12.13 -6.53 -13.91
C PHE A 304 13.00 -7.78 -13.75
N LEU A 305 14.26 -7.51 -13.41
CA LEU A 305 15.24 -8.51 -13.02
C LEU A 305 15.75 -8.13 -11.63
N ASP A 306 15.46 -8.97 -10.63
CA ASP A 306 16.00 -8.85 -9.28
C ASP A 306 17.19 -9.80 -9.13
N TYR A 307 18.24 -9.35 -8.45
CA TYR A 307 19.39 -10.18 -8.11
C TYR A 307 19.90 -9.80 -6.72
N SER A 308 20.17 -10.79 -5.90
CA SER A 308 20.63 -10.56 -4.53
C SER A 308 21.46 -11.70 -3.97
N TYR A 309 22.33 -11.34 -3.04
CA TYR A 309 22.93 -12.26 -2.09
C TYR A 309 22.25 -12.02 -0.74
N ASN A 310 21.79 -13.10 -0.14
CA ASN A 310 21.05 -13.08 1.11
C ASN A 310 21.76 -13.93 2.16
N PHE A 311 21.77 -13.45 3.39
CA PHE A 311 22.15 -14.26 4.53
C PHE A 311 21.16 -14.05 5.66
N ALA A 312 20.86 -15.11 6.40
CA ALA A 312 19.96 -15.05 7.53
C ALA A 312 20.44 -16.00 8.64
N VAL A 313 20.23 -15.57 9.86
CA VAL A 313 20.44 -16.40 11.05
C VAL A 313 19.20 -16.30 11.91
N ARG A 314 18.60 -17.45 12.22
CA ARG A 314 17.45 -17.56 13.11
C ARG A 314 17.83 -18.40 14.32
N ASN A 315 17.70 -17.80 15.48
CA ASN A 315 17.87 -18.47 16.76
C ASN A 315 16.50 -18.70 17.36
N PHE A 316 15.91 -19.85 17.09
CA PHE A 316 14.61 -20.19 17.65
C PHE A 316 14.77 -20.62 19.10
N ARG A 317 13.84 -20.18 19.94
CA ARG A 317 13.65 -20.72 21.28
C ARG A 317 12.66 -21.87 21.19
N HIS A 318 12.98 -22.98 21.81
CA HIS A 318 12.05 -24.09 21.90
C HIS A 318 10.95 -23.72 22.91
N GLY A 319 9.72 -23.57 22.45
CA GLY A 319 8.54 -23.30 23.29
C GLY A 319 7.46 -24.33 23.05
N SER A 320 6.98 -24.96 24.09
CA SER A 320 5.70 -25.65 24.06
C SER A 320 4.58 -24.64 24.28
N PHE A 321 3.57 -24.62 23.44
CA PHE A 321 2.49 -23.63 23.39
C PHE A 321 1.60 -23.56 24.66
N GLY A 322 1.86 -24.32 25.68
CA GLY A 322 1.15 -24.28 26.96
C GLY A 322 1.79 -23.42 28.05
N ASN A 323 3.01 -22.94 27.87
CA ASN A 323 3.77 -22.24 28.90
C ASN A 323 4.58 -21.06 28.34
N ILE A 324 3.89 -19.98 27.99
CA ILE A 324 4.54 -18.71 27.59
C ILE A 324 5.45 -18.16 28.70
N THR A 325 5.23 -18.58 29.95
CA THR A 325 5.99 -18.16 31.14
C THR A 325 7.20 -19.05 31.46
N LYS A 326 7.32 -20.23 30.88
CA LYS A 326 8.47 -21.13 31.01
C LYS A 326 9.13 -21.32 29.65
N ILE A 327 9.91 -20.35 29.22
CA ILE A 327 10.86 -20.51 28.13
C ILE A 327 12.00 -21.35 28.71
N ASP A 328 12.05 -22.60 28.32
CA ASP A 328 13.20 -23.45 28.63
C ASP A 328 14.37 -22.95 27.80
N ASN A 329 15.30 -22.23 28.45
CA ASN A 329 16.47 -21.64 27.81
C ASN A 329 17.53 -22.69 27.41
N THR A 330 17.30 -23.96 27.71
CA THR A 330 18.32 -25.01 27.55
C THR A 330 18.37 -25.60 26.15
N ARG A 331 17.31 -25.45 25.33
CA ARG A 331 17.29 -26.00 23.97
C ARG A 331 17.29 -24.87 22.93
N GLN A 332 18.41 -24.74 22.22
CA GLN A 332 18.57 -23.79 21.13
C GLN A 332 18.48 -24.49 19.78
N VAL A 333 17.62 -23.97 18.91
CA VAL A 333 17.55 -24.37 17.51
C VAL A 333 18.01 -23.20 16.66
N LYS A 334 19.14 -23.40 15.96
CA LYS A 334 19.72 -22.36 15.10
C LYS A 334 19.65 -22.78 13.64
N ASN A 335 19.07 -21.92 12.81
CA ASN A 335 19.12 -22.03 11.36
C ASN A 335 19.94 -20.86 10.81
N SER A 336 20.95 -21.15 10.00
CA SER A 336 21.65 -20.12 9.22
C SER A 336 21.63 -20.47 7.75
N GLU A 337 21.31 -19.50 6.92
CA GLU A 337 21.20 -19.65 5.47
C GLU A 337 21.97 -18.55 4.75
N SER A 338 22.57 -18.91 3.62
CA SER A 338 23.20 -17.97 2.71
C SER A 338 22.99 -18.43 1.28
N PHE A 339 22.48 -17.54 0.42
CA PHE A 339 22.16 -17.90 -0.95
C PHE A 339 22.13 -16.71 -1.91
N PHE A 340 22.47 -17.00 -3.15
CA PHE A 340 22.22 -16.10 -4.26
C PHE A 340 20.80 -16.32 -4.81
N SER A 341 20.19 -15.23 -5.22
CA SER A 341 18.84 -15.21 -5.82
C SER A 341 18.85 -14.37 -7.07
N VAL A 342 18.29 -14.89 -8.14
CA VAL A 342 17.97 -14.13 -9.37
C VAL A 342 16.53 -14.38 -9.72
N ALA A 343 15.76 -13.32 -9.92
CA ALA A 343 14.36 -13.43 -10.31
C ALA A 343 14.05 -12.53 -11.50
N ALA A 344 13.31 -13.06 -12.46
CA ALA A 344 12.67 -12.27 -13.52
C ALA A 344 11.17 -12.22 -13.27
N GLY A 345 10.57 -11.04 -13.38
CA GLY A 345 9.14 -10.90 -13.13
C GLY A 345 8.49 -9.81 -13.96
N MET A 346 7.17 -9.83 -13.97
CA MET A 346 6.35 -8.83 -14.61
C MET A 346 5.15 -8.45 -13.71
N PRO A 347 4.78 -7.17 -13.64
CA PRO A 347 3.56 -6.77 -12.98
C PRO A 347 2.35 -7.25 -13.77
N LEU A 348 1.32 -7.67 -13.04
CA LEU A 348 0.01 -7.99 -13.55
C LEU A 348 -1.00 -6.92 -13.15
N ALA A 349 -2.12 -6.82 -13.84
CA ALA A 349 -3.17 -5.88 -13.50
C ALA A 349 -3.58 -6.01 -12.03
N HIS A 350 -3.98 -4.87 -11.40
CA HIS A 350 -4.51 -4.81 -10.03
C HIS A 350 -3.56 -5.31 -8.93
N ARG A 351 -2.34 -4.77 -8.89
CA ARG A 351 -1.33 -5.06 -7.84
C ARG A 351 -0.90 -6.53 -7.80
N GLY A 352 -0.96 -7.22 -8.93
CA GLY A 352 -0.43 -8.56 -9.09
C GLY A 352 1.00 -8.55 -9.63
N VAL A 353 1.74 -9.63 -9.34
CA VAL A 353 3.06 -9.89 -9.91
C VAL A 353 3.18 -11.39 -10.25
N PHE A 354 3.77 -11.67 -11.39
CA PHE A 354 4.27 -13.00 -11.72
C PHE A 354 5.78 -12.96 -11.75
N LEU A 355 6.43 -13.94 -11.10
CA LEU A 355 7.89 -14.03 -11.11
C LEU A 355 8.37 -15.49 -11.19
N ILE A 356 9.54 -15.65 -11.80
CA ILE A 356 10.32 -16.88 -11.75
C ILE A 356 11.64 -16.55 -11.10
N ARG A 357 12.02 -17.33 -10.08
CA ARG A 357 13.20 -17.09 -9.25
C ARG A 357 14.07 -18.34 -9.20
N ALA A 358 15.36 -18.18 -9.44
CA ALA A 358 16.38 -19.19 -9.19
C ALA A 358 17.18 -18.82 -7.93
N ASN A 359 17.39 -19.79 -7.08
CA ASN A 359 18.17 -19.64 -5.85
C ASN A 359 19.23 -20.73 -5.75
N GLY A 360 20.40 -20.40 -5.20
CA GLY A 360 21.43 -21.38 -4.91
C GLY A 360 22.27 -20.99 -3.72
N GLY A 361 22.53 -21.94 -2.84
CA GLY A 361 23.25 -21.63 -1.60
C GLY A 361 23.32 -22.78 -0.60
N HIS A 362 23.44 -22.40 0.66
CA HIS A 362 23.59 -23.33 1.75
C HIS A 362 22.67 -22.97 2.91
N VAL A 363 22.18 -24.01 3.59
CA VAL A 363 21.46 -23.90 4.87
C VAL A 363 22.17 -24.78 5.89
N ASN A 364 22.45 -24.23 7.06
CA ASN A 364 23.04 -24.97 8.17
C ASN A 364 22.02 -25.04 9.31
N TYR A 365 21.78 -26.22 9.78
CA TYR A 365 20.91 -26.50 10.92
C TYR A 365 21.78 -26.92 12.10
N ARG A 366 21.54 -26.31 13.27
CA ARG A 366 22.07 -26.73 14.56
C ARG A 366 20.92 -26.90 15.54
N TYR A 367 20.88 -28.01 16.21
CA TYR A 367 19.82 -28.31 17.18
C TYR A 367 20.39 -29.25 18.25
N ASP A 368 19.92 -29.12 19.47
CA ASP A 368 20.32 -30.01 20.55
C ASP A 368 19.65 -31.37 20.32
N SER A 369 20.45 -32.41 20.32
CA SER A 369 19.98 -33.77 20.17
C SER A 369 19.26 -34.25 21.45
N ASP A 370 18.37 -35.19 21.28
CA ASP A 370 17.35 -35.65 22.23
C ASP A 370 17.82 -35.93 23.67
N GLU A 371 16.86 -36.03 24.60
CA GLU A 371 16.97 -36.14 26.07
C GLU A 371 17.98 -37.14 26.62
N LEU A 372 18.52 -38.04 25.79
CA LEU A 372 19.49 -39.07 26.18
C LEU A 372 20.96 -38.65 26.07
N PHE A 373 21.26 -37.57 25.35
CA PHE A 373 22.64 -37.11 25.13
C PHE A 373 22.71 -35.58 25.26
N ALA A 374 22.61 -35.09 26.48
CA ALA A 374 22.45 -33.66 26.77
C ALA A 374 23.63 -32.73 26.35
N ASP A 375 24.75 -33.29 25.90
CA ASP A 375 25.96 -32.53 25.57
C ASP A 375 26.33 -32.50 24.08
N ASP A 376 25.59 -33.16 23.19
CA ASP A 376 25.87 -33.18 21.74
C ASP A 376 24.90 -32.32 20.93
N THR A 377 25.44 -31.34 20.24
CA THR A 377 24.72 -30.50 19.27
C THR A 377 24.80 -31.12 17.90
N ASP A 378 23.67 -31.56 17.36
CA ASP A 378 23.58 -32.06 15.98
C ASP A 378 23.70 -30.93 14.95
N HIS A 379 24.42 -31.21 13.87
CA HIS A 379 24.71 -30.27 12.81
C HIS A 379 24.51 -30.90 11.43
N SER A 380 23.65 -30.25 10.62
CA SER A 380 23.44 -30.63 9.22
C SER A 380 23.65 -29.43 8.30
N ARG A 381 24.25 -29.68 7.13
CA ARG A 381 24.43 -28.67 6.09
C ARG A 381 23.80 -29.15 4.79
N TYR A 382 22.87 -28.35 4.28
CA TYR A 382 22.21 -28.62 3.01
C TYR A 382 22.67 -27.59 1.96
N SER A 383 23.26 -28.06 0.87
CA SER A 383 23.61 -27.24 -0.30
C SER A 383 22.54 -27.45 -1.35
N PHE A 384 21.99 -26.38 -1.90
CA PHE A 384 20.84 -26.46 -2.76
C PHE A 384 20.89 -25.55 -3.99
N PHE A 385 20.18 -25.96 -5.02
CA PHE A 385 19.73 -25.11 -6.12
C PHE A 385 18.23 -25.31 -6.31
N GLY A 386 17.51 -24.21 -6.45
CA GLY A 386 16.05 -24.25 -6.58
C GLY A 386 15.52 -23.24 -7.57
N ILE A 387 14.39 -23.59 -8.19
CA ILE A 387 13.61 -22.73 -9.07
C ILE A 387 12.20 -22.60 -8.47
N LYS A 388 11.72 -21.37 -8.35
CA LYS A 388 10.38 -21.03 -7.87
C LYS A 388 9.64 -20.22 -8.91
N ALA A 389 8.43 -20.63 -9.24
CA ALA A 389 7.46 -19.80 -9.96
C ALA A 389 6.41 -19.31 -8.95
N GLU A 390 6.07 -18.03 -8.99
CA GLU A 390 5.13 -17.42 -8.05
C GLU A 390 4.19 -16.45 -8.75
N LEU A 391 2.91 -16.56 -8.42
CA LEU A 391 1.87 -15.59 -8.70
C LEU A 391 1.41 -14.99 -7.38
N ALA A 392 1.60 -13.70 -7.21
CA ALA A 392 1.22 -12.98 -6.00
C ALA A 392 0.35 -11.77 -6.33
N ARG A 393 -0.60 -11.47 -5.44
CA ARG A 393 -1.42 -10.26 -5.47
C ARG A 393 -1.68 -9.82 -4.05
N ASN A 394 -1.30 -8.60 -3.72
CA ASN A 394 -1.51 -8.02 -2.40
C ASN A 394 -2.24 -6.67 -2.51
N THR A 395 -3.40 -6.59 -1.86
CA THR A 395 -4.23 -5.39 -1.77
C THR A 395 -4.55 -5.01 -0.33
N LEU A 396 -3.83 -5.61 0.64
CA LEU A 396 -4.01 -5.29 2.05
C LEU A 396 -3.72 -3.81 2.33
N ASP A 397 -4.51 -3.23 3.20
CA ASP A 397 -4.40 -1.83 3.62
C ASP A 397 -3.17 -1.57 4.49
N LYS A 398 -2.77 -2.53 5.31
CA LYS A 398 -1.61 -2.45 6.20
C LYS A 398 -0.82 -3.76 6.20
N PHE A 399 0.49 -3.66 6.51
CA PHE A 399 1.37 -4.82 6.58
C PHE A 399 1.11 -5.66 7.84
N LEU A 400 1.02 -5.01 9.00
CA LEU A 400 0.69 -5.67 10.27
C LEU A 400 -0.76 -5.41 10.62
N TYR A 401 -1.46 -6.46 11.01
CA TYR A 401 -2.87 -6.42 11.43
C TYR A 401 -3.78 -5.69 10.41
N PRO A 402 -3.78 -6.11 9.13
CA PRO A 402 -4.64 -5.50 8.12
C PRO A 402 -6.12 -5.70 8.46
N ARG A 403 -6.94 -4.78 8.00
CA ARG A 403 -8.39 -4.78 8.20
C ARG A 403 -9.17 -4.93 6.91
N ARG A 404 -8.57 -4.53 5.78
CA ARG A 404 -9.21 -4.52 4.45
C ARG A 404 -8.27 -5.11 3.40
N GLY A 405 -8.87 -5.61 2.33
CA GLY A 405 -8.13 -6.12 1.19
C GLY A 405 -7.90 -7.63 1.21
N SER A 406 -6.97 -8.08 0.39
CA SER A 406 -6.63 -9.49 0.25
C SER A 406 -5.16 -9.69 -0.11
N ASP A 407 -4.58 -10.79 0.33
CA ASP A 407 -3.28 -11.31 -0.11
C ASP A 407 -3.48 -12.71 -0.69
N LEU A 408 -2.99 -12.94 -1.91
CA LEU A 408 -3.02 -14.24 -2.58
C LEU A 408 -1.61 -14.54 -3.09
N LYS A 409 -1.10 -15.71 -2.71
CA LYS A 409 0.17 -16.25 -3.22
C LYS A 409 -0.02 -17.69 -3.68
N LEU A 410 0.32 -17.96 -4.93
CA LEU A 410 0.40 -19.29 -5.48
C LEU A 410 1.83 -19.54 -5.89
N SER A 411 2.45 -20.61 -5.45
CA SER A 411 3.82 -20.90 -5.83
C SER A 411 4.07 -22.38 -6.10
N GLY A 412 4.92 -22.64 -7.10
CA GLY A 412 5.53 -23.94 -7.34
C GLY A 412 7.04 -23.83 -7.18
N ILE A 413 7.65 -24.77 -6.48
CA ILE A 413 9.08 -24.77 -6.18
C ILE A 413 9.62 -26.15 -6.56
N PHE A 414 10.75 -26.15 -7.24
CA PHE A 414 11.59 -27.32 -7.46
C PHE A 414 12.96 -27.04 -6.85
N VAL A 415 13.47 -27.94 -6.01
CA VAL A 415 14.79 -27.82 -5.37
C VAL A 415 15.51 -29.14 -5.53
N THR A 416 16.77 -29.06 -5.90
CA THR A 416 17.71 -30.16 -5.84
C THR A 416 18.88 -29.77 -4.94
N GLY A 417 19.49 -30.72 -4.27
CA GLY A 417 20.60 -30.40 -3.39
C GLY A 417 21.17 -31.63 -2.69
N ARG A 418 22.19 -31.36 -1.89
CA ARG A 418 22.92 -32.39 -1.15
C ARG A 418 22.89 -32.06 0.34
N ASP A 419 22.46 -33.03 1.12
CA ASP A 419 22.53 -33.00 2.58
C ASP A 419 23.84 -33.65 3.04
N LYS A 420 24.61 -32.91 3.80
CA LYS A 420 25.85 -33.36 4.40
C LYS A 420 25.68 -33.38 5.93
N TYR A 421 25.77 -34.55 6.47
CA TYR A 421 25.87 -34.79 7.89
C TYR A 421 27.05 -35.75 8.10
N GLU A 422 28.05 -35.39 8.88
CA GLU A 422 29.16 -36.30 9.12
C GLU A 422 28.69 -37.60 9.78
N PRO A 423 28.99 -38.79 9.22
CA PRO A 423 29.86 -39.05 8.06
C PRO A 423 29.11 -39.20 6.69
N PHE A 424 27.87 -38.83 6.56
CA PHE A 424 27.06 -39.18 5.37
C PHE A 424 26.74 -37.98 4.47
N ASP A 425 26.79 -38.20 3.16
CA ASP A 425 26.31 -37.32 2.11
C ASP A 425 25.15 -37.97 1.34
N ALA A 426 24.05 -37.26 1.13
CA ALA A 426 22.90 -37.77 0.38
C ALA A 426 22.29 -36.71 -0.55
N GLU A 427 22.05 -37.10 -1.81
CA GLU A 427 21.33 -36.25 -2.76
C GLU A 427 19.85 -36.18 -2.41
N LYS A 428 19.27 -34.99 -2.49
CA LYS A 428 17.88 -34.72 -2.16
C LYS A 428 17.18 -33.93 -3.25
N PHE A 429 15.97 -34.34 -3.57
CA PHE A 429 15.09 -33.67 -4.53
C PHE A 429 13.79 -33.28 -3.85
N LEU A 430 13.36 -32.05 -4.05
CA LEU A 430 12.13 -31.51 -3.48
C LEU A 430 11.32 -30.78 -4.53
N SER A 431 10.03 -31.10 -4.63
CA SER A 431 9.04 -30.26 -5.32
C SER A 431 7.97 -29.84 -4.32
N ARG A 432 7.54 -28.58 -4.43
CA ARG A 432 6.55 -28.00 -3.53
C ARG A 432 5.59 -27.13 -4.31
N THR A 433 4.30 -27.30 -4.06
CA THR A 433 3.25 -26.38 -4.49
C THR A 433 2.59 -25.83 -3.25
N SER A 434 2.41 -24.51 -3.19
CA SER A 434 1.75 -23.85 -2.07
C SER A 434 0.73 -22.84 -2.56
N ARG A 435 -0.35 -22.70 -1.78
CA ARG A 435 -1.38 -21.69 -1.94
C ARG A 435 -1.60 -21.03 -0.59
N GLN A 436 -1.45 -19.73 -0.56
CA GLN A 436 -1.77 -18.90 0.60
C GLN A 436 -2.77 -17.83 0.17
N TRP A 437 -3.83 -17.66 0.94
CA TRP A 437 -4.85 -16.67 0.69
C TRP A 437 -5.38 -16.11 1.99
N VAL A 438 -5.44 -14.78 2.06
CA VAL A 438 -6.04 -14.03 3.16
C VAL A 438 -6.99 -13.00 2.57
N LYS A 439 -8.16 -12.83 3.13
CA LYS A 439 -9.12 -11.79 2.74
C LYS A 439 -9.88 -11.26 3.94
N TYR A 440 -10.07 -9.95 3.97
CA TYR A 440 -10.87 -9.24 4.96
C TYR A 440 -12.17 -8.75 4.33
N PHE A 441 -13.26 -8.89 5.07
CA PHE A 441 -14.61 -8.52 4.66
C PHE A 441 -15.16 -7.51 5.66
N ASP A 442 -15.61 -6.37 5.15
CA ASP A 442 -16.45 -5.45 5.92
C ASP A 442 -17.87 -6.02 5.95
N MET A 443 -18.50 -6.00 7.12
CA MET A 443 -19.88 -6.47 7.25
C MET A 443 -20.85 -5.32 6.96
N PRO A 444 -21.73 -5.45 5.97
CA PRO A 444 -22.72 -4.40 5.67
C PRO A 444 -23.57 -4.10 6.91
N GLY A 445 -23.65 -2.82 7.28
CA GLY A 445 -24.43 -2.36 8.43
C GLY A 445 -23.75 -2.47 9.81
N CYS A 446 -22.51 -2.97 9.88
CA CYS A 446 -21.72 -3.09 11.12
C CYS A 446 -20.36 -2.43 10.95
N SER A 447 -20.26 -1.14 11.20
CA SER A 447 -18.98 -0.41 11.09
C SER A 447 -17.94 -0.80 12.15
N TRP A 448 -18.39 -1.41 13.25
CA TRP A 448 -17.55 -1.83 14.38
C TRP A 448 -17.02 -3.26 14.27
N PHE A 449 -17.34 -4.00 13.21
CA PHE A 449 -16.97 -5.40 13.06
C PHE A 449 -16.47 -5.71 11.65
N SER A 450 -15.35 -6.40 11.54
CA SER A 450 -14.84 -6.97 10.28
C SER A 450 -14.40 -8.42 10.50
N LEU A 451 -14.45 -9.23 9.43
CA LEU A 451 -14.09 -10.63 9.46
C LEU A 451 -12.95 -10.90 8.46
N GLY A 452 -11.83 -11.39 8.96
CA GLY A 452 -10.75 -11.91 8.14
C GLY A 452 -10.87 -13.44 7.97
N LEU A 453 -10.53 -13.93 6.78
CA LEU A 453 -10.37 -15.35 6.49
C LEU A 453 -8.95 -15.64 6.02
N ASN A 454 -8.37 -16.73 6.51
CA ASN A 454 -7.08 -17.25 6.09
C ASN A 454 -7.23 -18.66 5.54
N VAL A 455 -6.59 -18.98 4.44
CA VAL A 455 -6.48 -20.34 3.90
C VAL A 455 -5.04 -20.54 3.43
N ASP A 456 -4.42 -21.61 3.89
CA ASP A 456 -3.07 -22.00 3.50
C ASP A 456 -3.01 -23.50 3.20
N GLY A 457 -2.19 -23.90 2.25
CA GLY A 457 -2.02 -25.29 1.91
C GLY A 457 -0.71 -25.54 1.19
N VAL A 458 -0.09 -26.65 1.54
CA VAL A 458 1.17 -27.10 0.97
C VAL A 458 1.09 -28.58 0.60
N ILE A 459 1.55 -28.90 -0.59
CA ILE A 459 1.77 -30.27 -1.05
C ILE A 459 3.23 -30.36 -1.51
N THR A 460 3.99 -31.27 -0.91
CA THR A 460 5.39 -31.47 -1.28
C THR A 460 5.79 -32.93 -1.16
N ASN A 461 6.78 -33.34 -1.94
CA ASN A 461 7.51 -34.60 -1.81
C ASN A 461 8.73 -34.47 -0.88
N HIS A 462 8.67 -33.57 0.11
CA HIS A 462 9.79 -33.23 0.99
C HIS A 462 10.61 -34.45 1.38
N PRO A 463 11.92 -34.49 1.08
CA PRO A 463 12.78 -35.61 1.38
C PRO A 463 13.01 -35.70 2.90
N GLU A 464 13.38 -36.86 3.35
CA GLU A 464 13.88 -37.08 4.70
C GLU A 464 15.38 -36.78 4.71
N PHE A 465 15.81 -35.88 5.59
CA PHE A 465 17.21 -35.59 5.83
C PHE A 465 17.83 -36.66 6.73
N THR A 466 19.13 -36.67 6.81
CA THR A 466 19.88 -37.68 7.61
C THR A 466 19.49 -37.65 9.09
N THR A 467 19.09 -36.48 9.60
CA THR A 467 18.62 -36.34 10.97
C THR A 467 17.16 -35.90 11.02
N GLU A 468 16.44 -36.28 12.08
CA GLU A 468 15.05 -35.87 12.28
C GLU A 468 14.94 -34.36 12.46
N GLY A 469 15.83 -33.75 13.23
CA GLY A 469 15.86 -32.31 13.46
C GLY A 469 15.93 -31.54 12.15
N ALA A 470 16.89 -31.87 11.25
CA ALA A 470 17.02 -31.22 9.95
C ALA A 470 15.77 -31.46 9.08
N THR A 471 15.21 -32.68 9.11
CA THR A 471 13.99 -33.03 8.39
C THR A 471 12.82 -32.12 8.80
N VAL A 472 12.58 -31.99 10.10
CA VAL A 472 11.47 -31.16 10.62
C VAL A 472 11.72 -29.68 10.40
N MET A 473 12.96 -29.19 10.61
CA MET A 473 13.30 -27.78 10.42
C MET A 473 13.16 -27.32 8.99
N SER A 474 13.42 -28.18 8.01
CA SER A 474 13.30 -27.87 6.59
C SER A 474 11.88 -28.01 6.04
N MET A 475 10.95 -28.65 6.78
CA MET A 475 9.55 -28.78 6.37
C MET A 475 8.86 -27.41 6.31
N PRO A 476 7.87 -27.25 5.40
CA PRO A 476 7.01 -26.07 5.39
C PRO A 476 6.30 -25.87 6.72
N ALA A 477 6.24 -24.62 7.17
CA ALA A 477 5.57 -24.22 8.41
C ALA A 477 4.26 -23.47 8.11
N TYR A 478 3.27 -23.63 8.97
CA TYR A 478 2.08 -22.78 9.03
C TYR A 478 2.26 -21.74 10.14
N GLU A 479 2.41 -20.49 9.75
CA GLU A 479 2.75 -19.37 10.65
C GLU A 479 1.71 -18.23 10.47
N PRO A 480 0.45 -18.44 10.90
CA PRO A 480 -0.65 -17.50 10.62
C PRO A 480 -0.60 -16.21 11.44
N VAL A 481 0.14 -16.19 12.53
CA VAL A 481 0.25 -15.06 13.45
C VAL A 481 1.69 -14.55 13.52
N PRO A 482 1.92 -13.25 13.75
CA PRO A 482 3.27 -12.69 13.79
C PRO A 482 4.21 -13.39 14.78
N HIS A 483 3.69 -13.79 15.95
CA HIS A 483 4.46 -14.51 16.98
C HIS A 483 4.89 -15.92 16.54
N ALA A 484 4.12 -16.58 15.67
CA ALA A 484 4.45 -17.90 15.16
C ALA A 484 5.74 -17.92 14.33
N GLN A 485 6.10 -16.80 13.72
CA GLN A 485 7.34 -16.68 12.94
C GLN A 485 8.61 -16.66 13.80
N MET A 486 8.48 -16.48 15.09
CA MET A 486 9.58 -16.27 16.04
C MET A 486 9.80 -17.46 16.98
N ILE A 487 8.82 -18.35 17.07
CA ILE A 487 8.85 -19.52 17.93
C ILE A 487 9.01 -20.75 17.04
N TYR A 488 9.93 -21.63 17.38
CA TYR A 488 10.03 -22.91 16.71
C TYR A 488 8.88 -23.81 17.15
N MET A 489 7.96 -24.09 16.20
CA MET A 489 6.79 -24.92 16.45
C MET A 489 6.87 -26.16 15.53
N PRO A 490 7.49 -27.25 15.96
CA PRO A 490 7.62 -28.48 15.17
C PRO A 490 6.28 -29.10 14.81
N ASP A 491 5.27 -28.85 15.62
CA ASP A 491 3.91 -29.35 15.42
C ASP A 491 3.14 -28.64 14.32
N PHE A 492 3.54 -27.41 13.97
CA PHE A 492 2.98 -26.64 12.86
C PHE A 492 3.82 -26.74 11.59
N ARG A 493 4.63 -27.79 11.47
CA ARG A 493 5.42 -28.12 10.27
C ARG A 493 4.97 -29.44 9.72
N GLY A 494 4.85 -29.53 8.42
CA GLY A 494 4.36 -30.76 7.76
C GLY A 494 4.83 -30.87 6.32
N LYS A 495 4.97 -32.13 5.87
CA LYS A 495 5.23 -32.47 4.48
C LYS A 495 4.06 -32.06 3.59
N ARG A 496 2.85 -32.28 4.07
CA ARG A 496 1.60 -31.81 3.47
C ARG A 496 0.71 -31.26 4.55
N PHE A 497 0.05 -30.16 4.25
CA PHE A 497 -0.97 -29.64 5.15
C PHE A 497 -2.04 -28.84 4.41
N ALA A 498 -3.20 -28.77 5.06
CA ALA A 498 -4.25 -27.81 4.79
C ALA A 498 -4.57 -27.09 6.10
N ALA A 499 -4.63 -25.77 6.03
CA ALA A 499 -4.85 -24.92 7.18
C ALA A 499 -5.82 -23.78 6.84
N GLY A 500 -6.53 -23.33 7.85
CA GLY A 500 -7.43 -22.19 7.70
C GLY A 500 -7.69 -21.52 9.03
N GLY A 501 -8.17 -20.29 8.97
CA GLY A 501 -8.47 -19.53 10.16
C GLY A 501 -9.46 -18.42 9.91
N VAL A 502 -10.09 -17.99 11.00
CA VAL A 502 -11.01 -16.86 11.05
C VAL A 502 -10.44 -15.80 12.00
N MET A 503 -10.58 -14.54 11.60
CA MET A 503 -10.00 -13.40 12.32
C MET A 503 -11.08 -12.33 12.55
N PRO A 504 -11.99 -12.55 13.51
CA PRO A 504 -12.93 -11.52 13.94
C PRO A 504 -12.17 -10.31 14.51
N THR A 505 -12.54 -9.12 14.07
CA THR A 505 -11.95 -7.86 14.51
C THR A 505 -13.05 -6.91 14.93
N PHE A 506 -12.94 -6.35 16.13
CA PHE A 506 -13.92 -5.50 16.79
C PHE A 506 -13.33 -4.12 17.03
N ASP A 507 -13.88 -3.10 16.41
CA ASP A 507 -13.47 -1.71 16.62
C ASP A 507 -14.00 -1.22 17.96
N LEU A 508 -13.09 -0.82 18.84
CA LEU A 508 -13.40 -0.30 20.16
C LEU A 508 -13.46 1.23 20.14
N MET A 509 -12.54 1.86 19.39
CA MET A 509 -12.43 3.31 19.17
C MET A 509 -11.79 3.55 17.79
N PRO A 510 -11.81 4.77 17.27
CA PRO A 510 -11.04 5.11 16.06
C PRO A 510 -9.57 4.67 16.19
N ASN A 511 -9.09 3.91 15.21
CA ASN A 511 -7.74 3.33 15.17
C ASN A 511 -7.38 2.33 16.30
N PHE A 512 -8.31 1.97 17.19
CA PHE A 512 -8.09 1.03 18.28
C PHE A 512 -9.10 -0.12 18.21
N PHE A 513 -8.61 -1.34 18.09
CA PHE A 513 -9.46 -2.52 17.89
C PHE A 513 -8.92 -3.77 18.59
N LEU A 514 -9.83 -4.67 18.93
CA LEU A 514 -9.54 -6.02 19.37
C LEU A 514 -9.60 -6.94 18.16
N ARG A 515 -8.52 -7.62 17.87
CA ARG A 515 -8.48 -8.71 16.90
C ARG A 515 -8.34 -10.03 17.64
N THR A 516 -9.20 -10.98 17.29
CA THR A 516 -9.07 -12.38 17.70
C THR A 516 -8.80 -13.23 16.47
N GLY A 517 -8.06 -14.32 16.63
CA GLY A 517 -7.75 -15.26 15.56
C GLY A 517 -7.88 -16.69 16.04
N PHE A 518 -8.54 -17.53 15.24
CA PHE A 518 -8.68 -18.95 15.47
C PHE A 518 -8.25 -19.69 14.22
N TYR A 519 -7.23 -20.53 14.36
CA TYR A 519 -6.61 -21.21 13.25
C TYR A 519 -6.54 -22.71 13.51
N ALA A 520 -6.75 -23.50 12.46
CA ALA A 520 -6.64 -24.94 12.47
C ALA A 520 -5.76 -25.41 11.32
N MET A 521 -4.94 -26.41 11.58
CA MET A 521 -4.07 -27.06 10.60
C MET A 521 -4.22 -28.56 10.70
N PHE A 522 -4.56 -29.22 9.60
CA PHE A 522 -4.40 -30.64 9.44
C PHE A 522 -3.11 -30.93 8.72
N ARG A 523 -2.19 -31.65 9.31
CA ARG A 523 -0.87 -31.94 8.73
C ARG A 523 -0.58 -33.42 8.62
N GLU A 524 0.25 -33.74 7.63
CA GLU A 524 0.95 -35.00 7.47
C GLU A 524 2.45 -34.75 7.66
N LYS A 525 3.03 -35.43 8.63
CA LYS A 525 4.46 -35.40 8.93
C LYS A 525 5.01 -36.82 8.88
N ARG A 526 6.18 -37.00 8.31
CA ARG A 526 6.98 -38.21 8.43
C ARG A 526 8.22 -37.86 9.27
N SER A 527 8.49 -38.66 10.27
CA SER A 527 9.67 -38.51 11.12
C SER A 527 10.23 -39.88 11.49
N PHE A 528 11.52 -39.92 11.71
CA PHE A 528 12.16 -41.12 12.29
C PHE A 528 12.00 -41.06 13.80
N VAL A 529 11.49 -42.13 14.37
CA VAL A 529 11.35 -42.27 15.82
C VAL A 529 12.41 -43.26 16.32
N PRO A 530 13.21 -42.90 17.34
CA PRO A 530 14.22 -43.80 17.90
C PRO A 530 13.59 -45.15 18.30
N GLY A 531 14.21 -46.26 17.87
CA GLY A 531 13.73 -47.62 18.16
C GLY A 531 12.68 -48.17 17.21
N VAL A 532 12.26 -47.41 16.19
CA VAL A 532 11.34 -47.89 15.15
C VAL A 532 12.09 -47.97 13.80
N SER A 533 12.05 -49.14 13.19
CA SER A 533 12.66 -49.31 11.85
C SER A 533 11.78 -48.69 10.77
N GLY A 534 12.17 -47.52 10.29
CA GLY A 534 11.53 -46.77 9.21
C GLY A 534 10.78 -45.50 9.64
N PRO A 535 10.41 -44.65 8.69
CA PRO A 535 9.72 -43.40 8.98
C PRO A 535 8.26 -43.67 9.41
N VAL A 536 7.82 -43.00 10.46
CA VAL A 536 6.46 -43.05 10.98
C VAL A 536 5.64 -41.90 10.41
N GLU A 537 4.47 -42.20 9.88
CA GLU A 537 3.50 -41.18 9.47
C GLU A 537 2.67 -40.70 10.67
N ASP A 538 2.70 -39.38 10.89
CA ASP A 538 1.89 -38.69 11.89
C ASP A 538 0.90 -37.76 11.19
N LYS A 539 -0.41 -37.97 11.42
CA LYS A 539 -1.50 -37.17 10.85
C LYS A 539 -2.35 -36.62 11.96
N ARG A 540 -2.27 -35.31 12.21
CA ARG A 540 -2.97 -34.69 13.35
C ARG A 540 -3.50 -33.31 13.03
N TRP A 541 -4.51 -32.89 13.82
CA TRP A 541 -4.98 -31.52 13.87
C TRP A 541 -4.22 -30.76 14.93
N HIS A 542 -3.89 -29.50 14.59
CA HIS A 542 -3.27 -28.52 15.48
C HIS A 542 -4.05 -27.21 15.42
N TYR A 543 -4.13 -26.52 16.55
CA TYR A 543 -4.94 -25.31 16.69
C TYR A 543 -4.11 -24.19 17.30
N ILE A 544 -4.34 -22.96 16.82
CA ILE A 544 -3.79 -21.72 17.38
C ILE A 544 -4.94 -20.77 17.63
N ALA A 545 -4.93 -20.12 18.79
CA ALA A 545 -5.79 -18.98 19.09
C ALA A 545 -4.93 -17.77 19.48
N GLU A 546 -5.32 -16.59 19.02
CA GLU A 546 -4.66 -15.31 19.29
C GLU A 546 -5.71 -14.29 19.71
N ALA A 547 -5.33 -13.39 20.63
CA ALA A 547 -6.06 -12.18 20.92
C ALA A 547 -5.06 -11.02 21.00
N SER A 548 -5.32 -9.95 20.26
CA SER A 548 -4.43 -8.80 20.16
C SER A 548 -5.24 -7.50 20.26
N LEU A 549 -4.82 -6.59 21.14
CA LEU A 549 -5.27 -5.20 21.13
C LEU A 549 -4.32 -4.41 20.25
N VAL A 550 -4.86 -3.74 19.24
CA VAL A 550 -4.08 -3.06 18.22
C VAL A 550 -4.48 -1.60 18.17
N TYR A 551 -3.49 -0.73 18.22
CA TYR A 551 -3.65 0.70 17.94
C TYR A 551 -2.82 1.08 16.72
N HIS A 552 -3.48 1.69 15.73
CA HIS A 552 -2.82 2.21 14.54
C HIS A 552 -2.65 3.71 14.67
N THR A 553 -1.43 4.17 14.58
CA THR A 553 -1.10 5.61 14.52
C THR A 553 -1.25 6.17 13.11
#